data_a9de5953b9f048f6aa3449db9b11ceda
#
_entry.id   a9de5953b9f048f6aa3449db9b11ceda
#
_cell.length_a   1.000
_cell.length_b   1.000
_cell.length_c   1.000
_cell.angle_alpha   90.00
_cell.angle_beta   90.00
_cell.angle_gamma   90.00
#
_symmetry.space_group_name_H-M   'P 1'
#
loop_
_entity.id
_entity.type
_entity.pdbx_description
1 polymer ?
#
loop_
_entity_poly.entity_id
_entity_poly.type
_entity_poly.pdbx_seq_one_letter_code
_entity_poly.pdbx_strand_id
1 'polypeptide(L)'
;MKKQFAVMFCLLAIFTCLVGCSTGSKASFPETFIGSVGQEETDALKTLGTTEQALSDYTVDVYGKTADVQLSFDAYRGDETSAGKLNYAELTVPCTPNDDGFSYMRTCYDKLEKALGEPFTTDVNMDGVSAEDDTDTLFAALQKNAGGENVCALQYQWRGLGENESLLYLYYYPNENGSARVKLTFLPKERAQIP
;
A
#
# COMPACT_ATOMS: atom_id res chain seq x y z
N MET A 1 -60.45 -12.35 17.90
CA MET A 1 -59.71 -11.31 17.16
C MET A 1 -58.38 -10.85 17.79
N LYS A 2 -57.88 -11.41 18.90
CA LYS A 2 -56.60 -11.00 19.55
C LYS A 2 -55.38 -11.86 19.20
N LYS A 3 -55.54 -12.96 18.50
CA LYS A 3 -54.42 -13.89 18.14
C LYS A 3 -53.84 -13.64 16.74
N GLN A 4 -54.48 -12.88 15.87
CA GLN A 4 -53.96 -12.61 14.52
C GLN A 4 -53.03 -11.39 14.45
N PHE A 5 -53.06 -10.50 15.45
CA PHE A 5 -52.15 -9.34 15.48
C PHE A 5 -50.73 -9.68 15.95
N ALA A 6 -50.58 -10.74 16.74
CA ALA A 6 -49.26 -11.14 17.25
C ALA A 6 -48.35 -11.81 16.16
N VAL A 7 -48.97 -12.49 15.19
CA VAL A 7 -48.21 -13.16 14.11
C VAL A 7 -47.73 -12.16 13.06
N MET A 8 -48.47 -11.08 12.84
CA MET A 8 -48.10 -10.06 11.86
C MET A 8 -46.94 -9.16 12.34
N PHE A 9 -46.80 -8.98 13.67
CA PHE A 9 -45.70 -8.20 14.25
C PHE A 9 -44.38 -8.98 14.29
N CYS A 10 -44.42 -10.31 14.40
CA CYS A 10 -43.22 -11.15 14.33
C CYS A 10 -42.67 -11.29 12.90
N LEU A 11 -43.53 -11.20 11.88
CA LEU A 11 -43.07 -11.24 10.47
C LEU A 11 -42.47 -9.92 10.04
N LEU A 12 -42.81 -8.77 10.62
CA LEU A 12 -42.17 -7.48 10.29
C LEU A 12 -40.81 -7.33 10.99
N ALA A 13 -40.58 -8.00 12.13
CA ALA A 13 -39.29 -7.95 12.84
C ALA A 13 -38.18 -8.82 12.17
N ILE A 14 -38.60 -9.82 11.38
CA ILE A 14 -37.63 -10.68 10.68
C ILE A 14 -37.10 -10.03 9.39
N PHE A 15 -37.84 -9.07 8.83
CA PHE A 15 -37.41 -8.41 7.58
C PHE A 15 -36.42 -7.25 7.78
N THR A 16 -36.24 -6.77 9.01
CA THR A 16 -35.29 -5.68 9.32
C THR A 16 -33.89 -6.17 9.70
N CYS A 17 -33.66 -7.48 9.84
CA CYS A 17 -32.34 -8.05 10.17
C CYS A 17 -31.56 -8.54 8.94
N LEU A 18 -32.07 -8.36 7.71
CA LEU A 18 -31.41 -8.76 6.46
C LEU A 18 -30.80 -7.59 5.67
N VAL A 19 -30.73 -6.37 6.26
CA VAL A 19 -29.82 -5.36 5.73
C VAL A 19 -28.44 -5.72 6.21
N GLY A 20 -27.79 -6.50 5.37
CA GLY A 20 -26.55 -7.17 5.59
C GLY A 20 -25.44 -6.25 6.06
N CYS A 21 -24.89 -6.56 7.20
CA CYS A 21 -23.45 -6.46 7.33
C CYS A 21 -22.85 -7.41 6.28
N SER A 22 -22.51 -6.91 5.13
CA SER A 22 -21.46 -7.52 4.35
C SER A 22 -20.20 -7.36 5.20
N THR A 23 -19.93 -8.34 6.06
CA THR A 23 -18.61 -8.60 6.57
C THR A 23 -17.79 -9.13 5.38
N GLY A 24 -17.58 -8.28 4.38
CA GLY A 24 -16.45 -8.44 3.51
C GLY A 24 -15.26 -8.39 4.44
N SER A 25 -14.50 -9.48 4.53
CA SER A 25 -13.21 -9.47 5.17
C SER A 25 -12.48 -8.28 4.53
N LYS A 26 -12.21 -7.23 5.33
CA LYS A 26 -11.34 -6.15 4.85
C LYS A 26 -10.05 -6.86 4.50
N ALA A 27 -9.78 -7.00 3.21
CA ALA A 27 -8.53 -7.54 2.78
C ALA A 27 -7.45 -6.68 3.46
N SER A 28 -6.48 -7.36 4.07
CA SER A 28 -5.45 -6.72 4.86
C SER A 28 -4.44 -6.03 3.94
N PHE A 29 -3.86 -4.94 4.38
CA PHE A 29 -2.66 -4.40 3.75
C PHE A 29 -1.47 -5.35 4.06
N PRO A 30 -0.59 -5.70 3.07
CA PRO A 30 -0.50 -5.19 1.70
C PRO A 30 -1.29 -6.00 0.65
N GLU A 31 -1.90 -7.12 1.02
CA GLU A 31 -2.49 -8.13 0.12
C GLU A 31 -3.58 -7.52 -0.79
N THR A 32 -4.34 -6.57 -0.27
CA THR A 32 -5.37 -5.86 -1.05
C THR A 32 -4.77 -5.15 -2.26
N PHE A 33 -3.67 -4.42 -2.06
CA PHE A 33 -3.00 -3.70 -3.14
C PHE A 33 -2.31 -4.66 -4.11
N ILE A 34 -1.61 -5.68 -3.59
CA ILE A 34 -0.98 -6.73 -4.41
C ILE A 34 -2.02 -7.38 -5.33
N GLY A 35 -3.18 -7.74 -4.79
CA GLY A 35 -4.25 -8.38 -5.58
C GLY A 35 -4.96 -7.45 -6.55
N SER A 36 -4.95 -6.13 -6.31
CA SER A 36 -5.65 -5.15 -7.18
C SER A 36 -4.83 -4.77 -8.41
N VAL A 37 -3.51 -4.86 -8.38
CA VAL A 37 -2.64 -4.52 -9.52
C VAL A 37 -2.95 -5.42 -10.71
N GLY A 38 -3.11 -4.82 -11.88
CA GLY A 38 -3.46 -5.48 -13.14
C GLY A 38 -4.95 -5.78 -13.31
N GLN A 39 -5.80 -5.53 -12.29
CA GLN A 39 -7.24 -5.63 -12.44
C GLN A 39 -7.81 -4.46 -13.24
N GLU A 40 -8.94 -4.71 -13.93
CA GLU A 40 -9.73 -3.65 -14.53
C GLU A 40 -10.16 -2.62 -13.48
N GLU A 41 -10.24 -1.34 -13.86
CA GLU A 41 -10.49 -0.21 -12.95
C GLU A 41 -11.66 -0.46 -11.98
N THR A 42 -12.80 -0.90 -12.50
CA THR A 42 -14.00 -1.15 -11.68
C THR A 42 -13.76 -2.20 -10.60
N ASP A 43 -13.05 -3.28 -10.95
CA ASP A 43 -12.77 -4.38 -10.01
C ASP A 43 -11.69 -3.97 -9.01
N ALA A 44 -10.66 -3.24 -9.44
CA ALA A 44 -9.62 -2.71 -8.57
C ALA A 44 -10.20 -1.74 -7.54
N LEU A 45 -11.01 -0.76 -7.95
CA LEU A 45 -11.66 0.19 -7.05
C LEU A 45 -12.57 -0.51 -6.03
N LYS A 46 -13.34 -1.51 -6.48
CA LYS A 46 -14.17 -2.33 -5.59
C LYS A 46 -13.33 -3.11 -4.57
N THR A 47 -12.22 -3.71 -5.01
CA THR A 47 -11.30 -4.46 -4.13
C THR A 47 -10.65 -3.54 -3.10
N LEU A 48 -10.25 -2.33 -3.51
CA LEU A 48 -9.69 -1.30 -2.66
C LEU A 48 -10.73 -0.62 -1.75
N GLY A 49 -12.04 -0.85 -1.98
CA GLY A 49 -13.13 -0.27 -1.18
C GLY A 49 -13.32 1.23 -1.41
N THR A 50 -13.02 1.71 -2.61
CA THR A 50 -13.15 3.12 -3.01
C THR A 50 -13.96 3.27 -4.30
N THR A 51 -14.13 4.49 -4.77
CA THR A 51 -14.80 4.84 -6.03
C THR A 51 -13.99 5.91 -6.76
N GLU A 52 -14.20 6.06 -8.07
CA GLU A 52 -13.55 7.10 -8.87
C GLU A 52 -13.71 8.51 -8.26
N GLN A 53 -14.92 8.84 -7.75
CA GLN A 53 -15.20 10.15 -7.14
C GLN A 53 -14.48 10.38 -5.81
N ALA A 54 -14.07 9.32 -5.12
CA ALA A 54 -13.41 9.40 -3.82
C ALA A 54 -11.88 9.32 -3.91
N LEU A 55 -11.31 9.20 -5.13
CA LEU A 55 -9.86 9.01 -5.31
C LEU A 55 -9.03 10.21 -4.84
N SER A 56 -9.56 11.44 -4.94
CA SER A 56 -8.83 12.65 -4.52
C SER A 56 -8.49 12.69 -3.03
N ASP A 57 -9.30 12.01 -2.22
CA ASP A 57 -9.19 12.01 -0.75
C ASP A 57 -8.99 10.59 -0.19
N TYR A 58 -8.63 9.64 -1.09
CA TYR A 58 -8.49 8.26 -0.69
C TYR A 58 -7.24 8.05 0.15
N THR A 59 -7.44 7.58 1.36
CA THR A 59 -6.37 7.27 2.31
C THR A 59 -6.54 5.88 2.89
N VAL A 60 -5.45 5.27 3.33
CA VAL A 60 -5.44 3.97 4.00
C VAL A 60 -4.55 3.97 5.23
N ASP A 61 -4.84 3.09 6.17
CA ASP A 61 -3.91 2.82 7.28
C ASP A 61 -2.80 1.88 6.81
N VAL A 62 -1.56 2.32 6.97
CA VAL A 62 -0.36 1.51 6.73
C VAL A 62 0.36 1.36 8.06
N TYR A 63 0.15 0.24 8.72
CA TYR A 63 0.81 -0.10 10.00
C TYR A 63 0.72 0.99 11.07
N GLY A 64 -0.47 1.62 11.22
CA GLY A 64 -0.77 2.60 12.24
C GLY A 64 -0.53 4.06 11.82
N LYS A 65 -0.16 4.34 10.58
CA LYS A 65 -0.12 5.69 10.02
C LYS A 65 -0.99 5.80 8.79
N THR A 66 -1.61 6.96 8.60
CA THR A 66 -2.40 7.27 7.40
C THR A 66 -1.48 7.55 6.22
N ALA A 67 -1.72 6.86 5.11
CA ALA A 67 -1.07 7.08 3.83
C ALA A 67 -2.04 7.74 2.85
N ASP A 68 -1.58 8.73 2.11
CA ASP A 68 -2.24 9.23 0.92
C ASP A 68 -2.04 8.24 -0.22
N VAL A 69 -3.09 7.96 -0.98
CA VAL A 69 -3.08 6.96 -2.06
C VAL A 69 -3.23 7.63 -3.41
N GLN A 70 -2.32 7.33 -4.31
CA GLN A 70 -2.42 7.68 -5.73
C GLN A 70 -2.55 6.41 -6.56
N LEU A 71 -3.58 6.35 -7.43
CA LEU A 71 -3.80 5.25 -8.37
C LEU A 71 -3.69 5.76 -9.81
N SER A 72 -3.22 4.91 -10.72
CA SER A 72 -3.22 5.20 -12.17
C SER A 72 -3.72 4.00 -12.96
N PHE A 73 -4.65 4.29 -13.85
CA PHE A 73 -5.27 3.38 -14.80
C PHE A 73 -4.92 3.73 -16.26
N ASP A 74 -4.04 4.72 -16.46
CA ASP A 74 -3.59 5.15 -17.77
C ASP A 74 -2.71 4.11 -18.46
N ALA A 75 -2.73 4.11 -19.79
CA ALA A 75 -1.83 3.30 -20.60
C ALA A 75 -0.36 3.58 -20.23
N TYR A 76 0.39 2.53 -19.94
CA TYR A 76 1.79 2.69 -19.56
C TYR A 76 2.68 2.81 -20.80
N ARG A 77 3.36 3.97 -20.96
CA ARG A 77 4.34 4.23 -22.06
C ARG A 77 3.83 3.85 -23.44
N GLY A 78 2.54 4.01 -23.71
CA GLY A 78 1.92 3.68 -25.00
C GLY A 78 1.56 2.22 -25.18
N ASP A 79 1.61 1.40 -24.13
CA ASP A 79 1.00 0.08 -24.14
C ASP A 79 -0.50 0.19 -23.88
N GLU A 80 -1.26 0.32 -24.96
CA GLU A 80 -2.73 0.45 -24.92
C GLU A 80 -3.41 -0.76 -24.27
N THR A 81 -2.75 -1.93 -24.16
CA THR A 81 -3.32 -3.12 -23.53
C THR A 81 -3.38 -3.00 -22.01
N SER A 82 -2.64 -2.05 -21.45
CA SER A 82 -2.63 -1.74 -20.03
C SER A 82 -3.63 -0.66 -19.63
N ALA A 83 -4.22 0.07 -20.61
CA ALA A 83 -5.23 1.10 -20.34
C ALA A 83 -6.45 0.52 -19.64
N GLY A 84 -6.99 1.25 -18.67
CA GLY A 84 -8.15 0.83 -17.85
C GLY A 84 -7.83 -0.20 -16.79
N LYS A 85 -6.57 -0.63 -16.63
CA LYS A 85 -6.13 -1.52 -15.55
C LYS A 85 -5.32 -0.75 -14.50
N LEU A 86 -5.34 -1.22 -13.26
CA LEU A 86 -4.51 -0.64 -12.21
C LEU A 86 -3.02 -0.92 -12.49
N ASN A 87 -2.34 0.08 -13.06
CA ASN A 87 -0.95 -0.01 -13.47
C ASN A 87 0.03 0.58 -12.46
N TYR A 88 -0.48 1.33 -11.49
CA TYR A 88 0.32 2.00 -10.49
C TYR A 88 -0.54 2.31 -9.28
N ALA A 89 -0.05 1.94 -8.09
CA ALA A 89 -0.57 2.41 -6.83
C ALA A 89 0.59 2.89 -5.97
N GLU A 90 0.57 4.14 -5.53
CA GLU A 90 1.54 4.70 -4.59
C GLU A 90 0.84 5.11 -3.31
N LEU A 91 1.39 4.68 -2.19
CA LEU A 91 1.00 5.07 -0.86
C LEU A 91 2.12 5.94 -0.27
N THR A 92 1.81 7.15 0.09
CA THR A 92 2.77 8.08 0.68
C THR A 92 2.39 8.35 2.13
N VAL A 93 3.30 8.01 3.06
CA VAL A 93 3.16 8.32 4.49
C VAL A 93 4.11 9.46 4.83
N PRO A 94 3.59 10.68 5.09
CA PRO A 94 4.41 11.77 5.55
C PRO A 94 4.81 11.54 7.01
N CYS A 95 6.10 11.68 7.30
CA CYS A 95 6.65 11.67 8.66
C CYS A 95 7.09 13.08 9.03
N THR A 96 6.51 13.66 10.07
CA THR A 96 6.86 15.01 10.54
C THR A 96 8.20 14.99 11.29
N PRO A 97 8.82 16.14 11.58
CA PRO A 97 10.05 16.21 12.37
C PRO A 97 9.91 15.61 13.78
N ASN A 98 8.70 15.51 14.31
CA ASN A 98 8.42 14.88 15.60
C ASN A 98 8.15 13.39 15.50
N ASP A 99 8.01 12.85 14.29
CA ASP A 99 7.86 11.42 14.03
C ASP A 99 9.23 10.82 13.78
N ASP A 100 9.43 9.62 14.30
CA ASP A 100 10.60 8.83 14.02
C ASP A 100 10.43 8.11 12.67
N GLY A 101 10.73 8.82 11.56
CA GLY A 101 10.52 8.35 10.20
C GLY A 101 11.32 7.09 9.86
N PHE A 102 12.56 6.97 10.39
CA PHE A 102 13.37 5.76 10.15
C PHE A 102 12.86 4.57 10.97
N SER A 103 12.39 4.75 12.20
CA SER A 103 11.73 3.68 12.97
C SER A 103 10.42 3.24 12.33
N TYR A 104 9.68 4.16 11.71
CA TYR A 104 8.50 3.79 10.94
C TYR A 104 8.87 3.01 9.66
N MET A 105 9.90 3.44 8.93
CA MET A 105 10.45 2.68 7.80
C MET A 105 10.83 1.26 8.21
N ARG A 106 11.52 1.11 9.36
CA ARG A 106 11.86 -0.20 9.93
C ARG A 106 10.60 -1.02 10.24
N THR A 107 9.59 -0.40 10.83
CA THR A 107 8.30 -1.07 11.09
C THR A 107 7.66 -1.59 9.80
N CYS A 108 7.66 -0.78 8.73
CA CYS A 108 7.16 -1.20 7.42
C CYS A 108 7.97 -2.39 6.88
N TYR A 109 9.30 -2.31 6.91
CA TYR A 109 10.17 -3.40 6.46
C TYR A 109 9.87 -4.70 7.21
N ASP A 110 9.94 -4.70 8.55
CA ASP A 110 9.75 -5.90 9.38
C ASP A 110 8.37 -6.56 9.15
N LYS A 111 7.32 -5.74 8.94
CA LYS A 111 5.96 -6.23 8.65
C LYS A 111 5.86 -6.83 7.26
N LEU A 112 6.47 -6.21 6.26
CA LEU A 112 6.49 -6.69 4.88
C LEU A 112 7.35 -7.95 4.75
N GLU A 113 8.55 -7.96 5.33
CA GLU A 113 9.41 -9.15 5.35
C GLU A 113 8.70 -10.34 6.00
N LYS A 114 8.02 -10.12 7.12
CA LYS A 114 7.23 -11.18 7.78
C LYS A 114 6.09 -11.71 6.91
N ALA A 115 5.44 -10.84 6.13
CA ALA A 115 4.29 -11.22 5.30
C ALA A 115 4.70 -11.81 3.95
N LEU A 116 5.79 -11.31 3.34
CA LEU A 116 6.17 -11.57 1.96
C LEU A 116 7.51 -12.31 1.81
N GLY A 117 8.26 -12.48 2.89
CA GLY A 117 9.64 -12.99 2.89
C GLY A 117 10.67 -11.90 2.64
N GLU A 118 11.93 -12.28 2.49
CA GLU A 118 13.04 -11.36 2.21
C GLU A 118 12.84 -10.59 0.91
N PRO A 119 13.25 -9.31 0.83
CA PRO A 119 13.19 -8.56 -0.41
C PRO A 119 14.09 -9.17 -1.49
N PHE A 120 13.69 -9.02 -2.75
CA PHE A 120 14.46 -9.48 -3.91
C PHE A 120 15.72 -8.64 -4.15
N THR A 121 15.63 -7.32 -3.97
CA THR A 121 16.76 -6.38 -4.06
C THR A 121 16.65 -5.31 -3.01
N THR A 122 17.82 -4.76 -2.65
CA THR A 122 18.00 -3.58 -1.81
C THR A 122 18.83 -2.58 -2.59
N ASP A 123 18.41 -1.31 -2.63
CA ASP A 123 19.18 -0.21 -3.20
C ASP A 123 19.47 0.82 -2.11
N VAL A 124 20.69 1.31 -2.06
CA VAL A 124 21.19 2.20 -1.02
C VAL A 124 21.86 3.42 -1.63
N ASN A 125 21.46 4.60 -1.16
CA ASN A 125 22.08 5.87 -1.50
C ASN A 125 22.46 6.60 -0.21
N MET A 126 23.38 6.01 0.53
CA MET A 126 23.91 6.53 1.79
C MET A 126 25.40 6.30 1.85
N ASP A 127 26.16 7.25 2.40
CA ASP A 127 27.60 7.13 2.55
C ASP A 127 27.98 6.04 3.57
N GLY A 128 28.99 5.25 3.21
CA GLY A 128 29.63 4.29 4.08
C GLY A 128 28.88 2.96 4.28
N VAL A 129 27.84 2.72 3.49
CA VAL A 129 27.09 1.44 3.45
C VAL A 129 26.79 1.03 2.01
N SER A 130 26.51 -0.26 1.83
CA SER A 130 26.16 -0.85 0.54
C SER A 130 24.90 -1.71 0.63
N ALA A 131 24.33 -2.08 -0.51
CA ALA A 131 23.16 -2.96 -0.57
C ALA A 131 23.43 -4.40 -0.03
N GLU A 132 24.69 -4.76 0.15
CA GLU A 132 25.13 -6.07 0.66
C GLU A 132 25.24 -6.09 2.20
N ASP A 133 25.17 -4.92 2.85
CA ASP A 133 25.19 -4.82 4.30
C ASP A 133 23.91 -5.37 4.91
N ASP A 134 24.00 -5.88 6.13
CA ASP A 134 22.83 -6.37 6.84
C ASP A 134 21.81 -5.24 7.14
N THR A 135 20.58 -5.64 7.32
CA THR A 135 19.46 -4.72 7.56
C THR A 135 19.68 -3.80 8.77
N ASP A 136 20.28 -4.30 9.85
CA ASP A 136 20.52 -3.49 11.05
C ASP A 136 21.58 -2.41 10.78
N THR A 137 22.61 -2.73 10.02
CA THR A 137 23.64 -1.79 9.55
C THR A 137 23.01 -0.70 8.68
N LEU A 138 22.15 -1.08 7.72
CA LEU A 138 21.44 -0.13 6.85
C LEU A 138 20.54 0.83 7.65
N PHE A 139 19.77 0.31 8.60
CA PHE A 139 18.90 1.16 9.43
C PHE A 139 19.70 2.04 10.41
N ALA A 140 20.84 1.57 10.93
CA ALA A 140 21.73 2.40 11.73
C ALA A 140 22.36 3.54 10.91
N ALA A 141 22.66 3.31 9.64
CA ALA A 141 23.13 4.36 8.73
C ALA A 141 21.99 5.33 8.39
N LEU A 142 20.78 4.85 8.13
CA LEU A 142 19.62 5.66 7.84
C LEU A 142 19.31 6.67 8.97
N GLN A 143 19.45 6.26 10.23
CA GLN A 143 19.27 7.12 11.39
C GLN A 143 20.24 8.32 11.42
N LYS A 144 21.42 8.16 10.83
CA LYS A 144 22.47 9.17 10.78
C LYS A 144 22.43 10.00 9.51
N ASN A 145 21.71 9.53 8.51
CA ASN A 145 21.65 10.19 7.20
C ASN A 145 20.60 11.30 7.22
N ALA A 146 21.06 12.53 7.28
CA ALA A 146 20.20 13.72 7.16
C ALA A 146 19.76 13.99 5.70
N GLY A 147 20.25 13.21 4.71
CA GLY A 147 19.90 13.21 3.29
C GLY A 147 19.48 14.54 2.67
N GLY A 148 19.62 14.65 1.36
CA GLY A 148 19.08 15.77 0.60
C GLY A 148 17.58 15.61 0.32
N GLU A 149 16.89 16.72 0.12
CA GLU A 149 15.48 16.74 -0.26
C GLU A 149 15.25 15.88 -1.53
N ASN A 150 14.20 15.03 -1.46
CA ASN A 150 13.75 14.17 -2.58
C ASN A 150 14.74 13.09 -3.07
N VAL A 151 15.79 12.82 -2.33
CA VAL A 151 16.70 11.71 -2.63
C VAL A 151 16.27 10.46 -1.86
N CYS A 152 16.00 9.36 -2.57
CA CYS A 152 15.74 8.08 -1.92
C CYS A 152 17.02 7.58 -1.26
N ALA A 153 17.01 7.41 0.06
CA ALA A 153 18.17 6.93 0.80
C ALA A 153 18.24 5.40 0.86
N LEU A 154 17.08 4.74 0.95
CA LEU A 154 16.96 3.29 1.07
C LEU A 154 15.72 2.81 0.35
N GLN A 155 15.87 1.74 -0.44
CA GLN A 155 14.78 1.09 -1.16
C GLN A 155 14.88 -0.42 -1.00
N TYR A 156 13.74 -1.05 -0.81
CA TYR A 156 13.58 -2.50 -0.88
C TYR A 156 12.57 -2.87 -1.96
N GLN A 157 12.78 -4.00 -2.64
CA GLN A 157 11.87 -4.49 -3.67
C GLN A 157 11.49 -5.95 -3.41
N TRP A 158 10.20 -6.25 -3.49
CA TRP A 158 9.64 -7.61 -3.57
C TRP A 158 9.07 -7.86 -4.96
N ARG A 159 9.15 -9.11 -5.45
CA ARG A 159 8.70 -9.54 -6.78
C ARG A 159 7.87 -10.82 -6.71
N GLY A 160 7.07 -11.06 -7.77
CA GLY A 160 6.30 -12.29 -7.89
C GLY A 160 5.17 -12.38 -6.87
N LEU A 161 4.57 -11.25 -6.49
CA LEU A 161 3.56 -11.19 -5.46
C LEU A 161 2.17 -11.46 -6.02
N GLY A 162 1.43 -12.38 -5.36
CA GLY A 162 0.06 -12.74 -5.76
C GLY A 162 -0.03 -13.41 -7.12
N GLU A 163 -1.26 -13.55 -7.62
CA GLU A 163 -1.53 -14.23 -8.91
C GLU A 163 -1.01 -13.44 -10.12
N ASN A 164 -0.96 -12.12 -10.02
CA ASN A 164 -0.51 -11.21 -11.08
C ASN A 164 1.00 -10.95 -11.04
N GLU A 165 1.75 -11.68 -10.21
CA GLU A 165 3.21 -11.52 -10.04
C GLU A 165 3.64 -10.06 -9.83
N SER A 166 2.84 -9.31 -9.07
CA SER A 166 3.05 -7.89 -8.81
C SER A 166 4.41 -7.59 -8.16
N LEU A 167 4.81 -6.34 -8.25
CA LEU A 167 5.99 -5.80 -7.59
C LEU A 167 5.56 -4.87 -6.46
N LEU A 168 6.31 -4.89 -5.38
CA LEU A 168 6.20 -3.92 -4.30
C LEU A 168 7.57 -3.29 -4.05
N TYR A 169 7.58 -1.96 -3.97
CA TYR A 169 8.73 -1.19 -3.52
C TYR A 169 8.41 -0.48 -2.21
N LEU A 170 9.37 -0.46 -1.31
CA LEU A 170 9.35 0.32 -0.08
C LEU A 170 10.51 1.31 -0.14
N TYR A 171 10.21 2.61 -0.04
CA TYR A 171 11.18 3.69 -0.14
C TYR A 171 11.22 4.56 1.11
N TYR A 172 12.41 5.08 1.42
CA TYR A 172 12.61 6.11 2.42
C TYR A 172 13.25 7.37 1.81
N TYR A 173 12.57 8.49 1.96
CA TYR A 173 13.04 9.81 1.53
C TYR A 173 13.21 10.72 2.73
N PRO A 174 14.44 10.98 3.20
CA PRO A 174 14.69 11.96 4.24
C PRO A 174 14.53 13.38 3.70
N ASN A 175 14.21 14.34 4.58
CA ASN A 175 14.14 15.75 4.27
C ASN A 175 15.07 16.52 5.21
N GLU A 176 15.60 17.66 4.73
CA GLU A 176 16.56 18.50 5.47
C GLU A 176 16.02 19.05 6.80
N ASN A 177 14.70 19.24 6.90
CA ASN A 177 14.05 19.76 8.11
C ASN A 177 13.74 18.69 9.17
N GLY A 178 14.26 17.46 9.00
CA GLY A 178 14.00 16.32 9.88
C GLY A 178 12.67 15.60 9.64
N SER A 179 11.88 16.05 8.66
CA SER A 179 10.74 15.24 8.19
C SER A 179 11.22 14.14 7.25
N ALA A 180 10.34 13.20 6.94
CA ALA A 180 10.63 12.13 5.99
C ALA A 180 9.35 11.71 5.25
N ARG A 181 9.51 10.94 4.18
CA ARG A 181 8.41 10.24 3.51
C ARG A 181 8.77 8.78 3.37
N VAL A 182 7.88 7.93 3.82
CA VAL A 182 7.90 6.50 3.50
C VAL A 182 6.90 6.25 2.39
N LYS A 183 7.35 5.66 1.29
CA LYS A 183 6.50 5.35 0.15
C LYS A 183 6.44 3.86 -0.10
N LEU A 184 5.25 3.38 -0.47
CA LEU A 184 5.07 2.03 -0.99
C LEU A 184 4.48 2.13 -2.38
N THR A 185 5.09 1.45 -3.35
CA THR A 185 4.64 1.47 -4.73
C THR A 185 4.35 0.06 -5.21
N PHE A 186 3.16 -0.17 -5.72
CA PHE A 186 2.71 -1.44 -6.27
C PHE A 186 2.59 -1.32 -7.78
N LEU A 187 3.21 -2.26 -8.50
CA LEU A 187 3.30 -2.27 -9.96
C LEU A 187 3.01 -3.67 -10.52
N PRO A 188 2.50 -3.78 -11.75
CA PRO A 188 2.45 -5.06 -12.46
C PRO A 188 3.86 -5.52 -12.85
N LYS A 189 4.01 -6.84 -13.07
CA LYS A 189 5.28 -7.51 -13.41
C LYS A 189 5.98 -6.88 -14.62
N GLU A 190 5.22 -6.48 -15.62
CA GLU A 190 5.74 -5.91 -16.86
C GLU A 190 6.55 -4.63 -16.63
N ARG A 191 6.35 -3.97 -15.48
CA ARG A 191 7.11 -2.79 -15.09
C ARG A 191 8.45 -3.11 -14.41
N ALA A 192 8.77 -4.38 -14.15
CA ALA A 192 10.05 -4.80 -13.56
C ALA A 192 11.28 -4.55 -14.45
N GLN A 193 11.09 -4.27 -15.73
CA GLN A 193 12.17 -4.20 -16.73
C GLN A 193 12.61 -2.77 -17.04
N ILE A 194 12.38 -1.82 -16.13
CA ILE A 194 12.84 -0.46 -16.33
C ILE A 194 14.12 -0.27 -15.53
N PRO A 195 15.27 -0.13 -16.20
CA PRO A 195 16.53 0.22 -15.54
C PRO A 195 16.49 1.64 -14.97
#